data_1854ef513f52d9258d98f8659d3d0d3a
#
_entry.id   1854ef513f52d9258d98f8659d3d0d3a
#
_cell.length_a   1.000
_cell.length_b   1.000
_cell.length_c   1.000
_cell.angle_alpha   90.00
_cell.angle_beta   90.00
_cell.angle_gamma   90.00
#
_symmetry.space_group_name_H-M   'P 1'
#
loop_
_entity.id
_entity.type
_entity.pdbx_description
1 polymer ?
#
loop_
_entity_poly.entity_id
_entity_poly.type
_entity_poly.pdbx_seq_one_letter_code
_entity_poly.pdbx_strand_id
1 'polypeptide(L)'
;MRPFIGGFVLALVLIAAAGYLSVVEGWIPARGDAKPSPLERWAAYKDIGVVIDREAPKEPYPFTSSDAGIVEGATLYSEHCSICHGNATGDPSIIAQGFAIHAPQFAKHGVDDDPAGETYWKIEHGIHWTAMPAFGGRLTESQIWNIAFFLKNGFEKLPPAADAAWHKPVPEAAAAAGAEPTTSAPAPNPLMTTLPSPSASSGPA
;
A
#
# COMPACT_ATOMS: atom_id res chain seq x y z
N MET A 1 22.04 -12.59 -43.80
CA MET A 1 21.13 -13.07 -42.75
C MET A 1 21.86 -13.72 -41.55
N ARG A 2 22.83 -14.62 -41.75
CA ARG A 2 23.58 -15.28 -40.68
C ARG A 2 24.26 -14.32 -39.65
N PRO A 3 24.97 -13.22 -40.07
CA PRO A 3 25.60 -12.31 -39.13
C PRO A 3 24.59 -11.51 -38.29
N PHE A 4 23.42 -11.21 -38.85
CA PHE A 4 22.35 -10.51 -38.13
C PHE A 4 21.75 -11.37 -37.00
N ILE A 5 21.55 -12.66 -37.26
CA ILE A 5 21.07 -13.62 -36.23
C ILE A 5 22.09 -13.76 -35.11
N GLY A 6 23.39 -13.85 -35.44
CA GLY A 6 24.43 -13.92 -34.41
C GLY A 6 24.50 -12.69 -33.52
N GLY A 7 24.38 -11.49 -34.11
CA GLY A 7 24.32 -10.24 -33.35
C GLY A 7 23.07 -10.14 -32.44
N PHE A 8 21.93 -10.58 -32.93
CA PHE A 8 20.68 -10.60 -32.16
C PHE A 8 20.75 -11.55 -30.96
N VAL A 9 21.26 -12.78 -31.18
CA VAL A 9 21.44 -13.77 -30.10
C VAL A 9 22.43 -13.25 -29.05
N LEU A 10 23.54 -12.65 -29.48
CA LEU A 10 24.51 -12.06 -28.55
C LEU A 10 23.87 -10.94 -27.72
N ALA A 11 23.09 -10.06 -28.35
CA ALA A 11 22.37 -8.99 -27.61
C ALA A 11 21.43 -9.56 -26.56
N LEU A 12 20.66 -10.61 -26.86
CA LEU A 12 19.77 -11.26 -25.90
C LEU A 12 20.56 -11.88 -24.72
N VAL A 13 21.70 -12.53 -25.01
CA VAL A 13 22.56 -13.10 -23.96
C VAL A 13 23.12 -12.00 -23.05
N LEU A 14 23.57 -10.89 -23.63
CA LEU A 14 24.09 -9.77 -22.85
C LEU A 14 23.00 -9.11 -21.96
N ILE A 15 21.78 -8.95 -22.48
CA ILE A 15 20.64 -8.44 -21.70
C ILE A 15 20.30 -9.40 -20.56
N ALA A 16 20.24 -10.70 -20.82
CA ALA A 16 19.98 -11.70 -19.81
C ALA A 16 21.07 -11.73 -18.72
N ALA A 17 22.34 -11.67 -19.15
CA ALA A 17 23.48 -11.61 -18.22
C ALA A 17 23.46 -10.34 -17.37
N ALA A 18 23.17 -9.19 -17.97
CA ALA A 18 23.04 -7.92 -17.23
C ALA A 18 21.89 -7.97 -16.21
N GLY A 19 20.73 -8.52 -16.58
CA GLY A 19 19.62 -8.74 -15.67
C GLY A 19 19.99 -9.67 -14.51
N TYR A 20 20.62 -10.80 -14.81
CA TYR A 20 21.09 -11.72 -13.78
C TYR A 20 22.09 -11.06 -12.82
N LEU A 21 23.10 -10.38 -13.36
CA LEU A 21 24.09 -9.65 -12.55
C LEU A 21 23.43 -8.57 -11.68
N SER A 22 22.44 -7.86 -12.20
CA SER A 22 21.72 -6.84 -11.44
C SER A 22 21.04 -7.43 -10.18
N VAL A 23 20.60 -8.67 -10.25
CA VAL A 23 19.99 -9.37 -9.10
C VAL A 23 21.07 -9.85 -8.13
N VAL A 24 22.07 -10.57 -8.62
CA VAL A 24 23.08 -11.20 -7.74
C VAL A 24 24.03 -10.21 -7.08
N GLU A 25 24.29 -9.08 -7.75
CA GLU A 25 25.10 -7.97 -7.20
C GLU A 25 24.27 -6.98 -6.34
N GLY A 26 22.95 -7.21 -6.21
CA GLY A 26 22.10 -6.39 -5.37
C GLY A 26 21.89 -4.96 -5.88
N TRP A 27 21.93 -4.74 -7.20
CA TRP A 27 21.68 -3.42 -7.80
C TRP A 27 20.20 -3.04 -7.79
N ILE A 28 19.32 -4.03 -7.63
CA ILE A 28 17.87 -3.79 -7.48
C ILE A 28 17.62 -3.39 -6.02
N PRO A 29 17.00 -2.22 -5.77
CA PRO A 29 16.71 -1.78 -4.41
C PRO A 29 15.80 -2.78 -3.67
N ALA A 30 16.30 -3.36 -2.58
CA ALA A 30 15.54 -4.27 -1.72
C ALA A 30 15.04 -3.60 -0.42
N ARG A 31 15.44 -2.35 -0.18
CA ARG A 31 15.09 -1.61 1.04
C ARG A 31 13.67 -1.05 0.92
N GLY A 32 12.88 -1.22 1.97
CA GLY A 32 11.49 -0.72 2.03
C GLY A 32 11.35 0.81 2.04
N ASP A 33 12.45 1.55 2.33
CA ASP A 33 12.52 3.01 2.29
C ASP A 33 13.11 3.56 0.98
N ALA A 34 13.50 2.69 0.04
CA ALA A 34 14.04 3.10 -1.25
C ALA A 34 12.94 3.73 -2.12
N LYS A 35 13.16 4.96 -2.55
CA LYS A 35 12.23 5.65 -3.45
C LYS A 35 12.23 4.99 -4.83
N PRO A 36 11.06 4.68 -5.41
CA PRO A 36 10.99 4.11 -6.73
C PRO A 36 11.53 5.06 -7.80
N SER A 37 12.17 4.50 -8.82
CA SER A 37 12.67 5.27 -9.96
C SER A 37 11.52 5.94 -10.74
N PRO A 38 11.79 6.99 -11.54
CA PRO A 38 10.76 7.62 -12.37
C PRO A 38 10.07 6.66 -13.35
N LEU A 39 10.82 5.71 -13.91
CA LEU A 39 10.29 4.69 -14.82
C LEU A 39 9.36 3.72 -14.08
N GLU A 40 9.78 3.25 -12.93
CA GLU A 40 9.01 2.36 -12.04
C GLU A 40 7.68 3.01 -11.62
N ARG A 41 7.74 4.27 -11.18
CA ARG A 41 6.53 5.04 -10.85
C ARG A 41 5.59 5.19 -12.04
N TRP A 42 6.14 5.58 -13.19
CA TRP A 42 5.34 5.73 -14.42
C TRP A 42 4.66 4.42 -14.80
N ALA A 43 5.41 3.30 -14.79
CA ALA A 43 4.86 1.99 -15.12
C ALA A 43 3.75 1.57 -14.15
N ALA A 44 3.98 1.71 -12.83
CA ALA A 44 3.01 1.36 -11.80
C ALA A 44 1.72 2.19 -11.91
N TYR A 45 1.82 3.52 -12.10
CA TYR A 45 0.64 4.37 -12.27
C TYR A 45 -0.13 4.08 -13.55
N LYS A 46 0.56 3.75 -14.65
CA LYS A 46 -0.10 3.39 -15.90
C LYS A 46 -0.82 2.05 -15.80
N ASP A 47 -0.16 1.07 -15.21
CA ASP A 47 -0.71 -0.27 -15.04
C ASP A 47 -1.96 -0.24 -14.18
N ILE A 48 -1.88 0.33 -12.98
CA ILE A 48 -3.03 0.38 -12.06
C ILE A 48 -4.21 1.14 -12.66
N GLY A 49 -3.98 2.26 -13.36
CA GLY A 49 -5.07 3.01 -14.01
C GLY A 49 -5.79 2.15 -15.05
N VAL A 50 -5.06 1.46 -15.92
CA VAL A 50 -5.64 0.58 -16.96
C VAL A 50 -6.42 -0.59 -16.32
N VAL A 51 -5.89 -1.18 -15.25
CA VAL A 51 -6.55 -2.31 -14.57
C VAL A 51 -7.83 -1.85 -13.88
N ILE A 52 -7.80 -0.74 -13.15
CA ILE A 52 -8.99 -0.16 -12.50
C ILE A 52 -10.05 0.19 -13.54
N ASP A 53 -9.68 0.86 -14.63
CA ASP A 53 -10.62 1.21 -15.71
C ASP A 53 -11.34 -0.01 -16.28
N ARG A 54 -10.66 -1.15 -16.33
CA ARG A 54 -11.19 -2.41 -16.87
C ARG A 54 -12.00 -3.20 -15.85
N GLU A 55 -11.58 -3.24 -14.59
CA GLU A 55 -12.06 -4.22 -13.60
C GLU A 55 -12.96 -3.60 -12.52
N ALA A 56 -12.77 -2.31 -12.20
CA ALA A 56 -13.58 -1.68 -11.16
C ALA A 56 -15.07 -1.69 -11.51
N PRO A 57 -15.95 -2.01 -10.55
CA PRO A 57 -17.38 -2.00 -10.76
C PRO A 57 -17.88 -0.63 -11.27
N LYS A 58 -18.72 -0.65 -12.29
CA LYS A 58 -19.37 0.56 -12.84
C LYS A 58 -20.79 0.69 -12.32
N GLU A 59 -21.31 1.90 -12.28
CA GLU A 59 -22.71 2.09 -11.92
C GLU A 59 -23.66 1.40 -12.90
N PRO A 60 -24.82 0.89 -12.44
CA PRO A 60 -25.32 0.90 -11.07
C PRO A 60 -24.59 -0.13 -10.19
N TYR A 61 -24.25 0.27 -8.95
CA TYR A 61 -23.59 -0.64 -8.00
C TYR A 61 -24.58 -1.65 -7.38
N PRO A 62 -24.10 -2.82 -6.91
CA PRO A 62 -24.97 -3.84 -6.28
C PRO A 62 -25.51 -3.40 -4.92
N PHE A 63 -24.87 -2.42 -4.28
CA PHE A 63 -25.26 -1.85 -2.99
C PHE A 63 -25.53 -0.35 -3.12
N THR A 64 -26.35 0.20 -2.21
CA THR A 64 -26.67 1.62 -2.14
C THR A 64 -26.16 2.21 -0.84
N SER A 65 -25.68 3.46 -0.90
CA SER A 65 -25.28 4.20 0.30
C SER A 65 -26.48 4.42 1.23
N SER A 66 -26.26 4.25 2.53
CA SER A 66 -27.22 4.56 3.59
C SER A 66 -26.47 5.07 4.82
N ASP A 67 -27.17 5.81 5.69
CA ASP A 67 -26.57 6.31 6.94
C ASP A 67 -25.99 5.18 7.79
N ALA A 68 -26.70 4.04 7.90
CA ALA A 68 -26.21 2.88 8.63
C ALA A 68 -24.95 2.29 7.98
N GLY A 69 -24.92 2.21 6.65
CA GLY A 69 -23.74 1.75 5.90
C GLY A 69 -22.55 2.70 6.05
N ILE A 70 -22.80 4.03 6.05
CA ILE A 70 -21.75 5.03 6.29
C ILE A 70 -21.18 4.89 7.71
N VAL A 71 -22.02 4.66 8.72
CA VAL A 71 -21.56 4.43 10.11
C VAL A 71 -20.73 3.16 10.22
N GLU A 72 -21.16 2.05 9.60
CA GLU A 72 -20.36 0.82 9.56
C GLU A 72 -19.05 1.04 8.79
N GLY A 73 -19.10 1.68 7.64
CA GLY A 73 -17.91 2.00 6.84
C GLY A 73 -16.89 2.85 7.60
N ALA A 74 -17.34 3.90 8.29
CA ALA A 74 -16.48 4.74 9.14
C ALA A 74 -15.85 3.96 10.30
N THR A 75 -16.62 3.04 10.90
CA THR A 75 -16.13 2.19 11.99
C THR A 75 -15.03 1.25 11.48
N LEU A 76 -15.30 0.53 10.40
CA LEU A 76 -14.33 -0.38 9.78
C LEU A 76 -13.08 0.36 9.27
N TYR A 77 -13.27 1.56 8.71
CA TYR A 77 -12.16 2.42 8.33
C TYR A 77 -11.27 2.77 9.53
N SER A 78 -11.88 3.19 10.62
CA SER A 78 -11.16 3.53 11.85
C SER A 78 -10.35 2.36 12.41
N GLU A 79 -10.84 1.13 12.24
CA GLU A 79 -10.21 -0.09 12.78
C GLU A 79 -9.10 -0.64 11.86
N HIS A 80 -9.25 -0.52 10.54
CA HIS A 80 -8.40 -1.22 9.59
C HIS A 80 -7.59 -0.31 8.65
N CYS A 81 -8.04 0.92 8.41
CA CYS A 81 -7.48 1.81 7.39
C CYS A 81 -6.74 3.02 7.98
N SER A 82 -7.24 3.55 9.11
CA SER A 82 -6.74 4.79 9.70
C SER A 82 -5.26 4.74 10.08
N ILE A 83 -4.72 3.56 10.41
CA ILE A 83 -3.30 3.37 10.71
C ILE A 83 -2.38 3.78 9.56
N CYS A 84 -2.84 3.66 8.30
CA CYS A 84 -2.08 4.05 7.12
C CYS A 84 -2.60 5.35 6.51
N HIS A 85 -3.92 5.54 6.48
CA HIS A 85 -4.57 6.66 5.77
C HIS A 85 -4.95 7.84 6.67
N GLY A 86 -4.66 7.75 7.97
CA GLY A 86 -4.98 8.79 8.94
C GLY A 86 -6.46 8.84 9.30
N ASN A 87 -6.80 9.78 10.17
CA ASN A 87 -8.14 10.10 10.62
C ASN A 87 -8.43 11.58 10.34
N ALA A 88 -9.44 12.16 10.97
CA ALA A 88 -9.84 13.56 10.81
C ALA A 88 -8.71 14.58 11.09
N THR A 89 -7.68 14.26 11.87
CA THR A 89 -6.53 15.16 12.11
C THR A 89 -5.63 15.26 10.89
N GLY A 90 -5.62 14.25 10.02
CA GLY A 90 -4.79 14.20 8.83
C GLY A 90 -3.29 14.01 9.10
N ASP A 91 -2.92 13.60 10.31
CA ASP A 91 -1.53 13.34 10.67
C ASP A 91 -1.18 11.87 10.37
N PRO A 92 -0.12 11.62 9.58
CA PRO A 92 0.28 10.26 9.26
C PRO A 92 0.87 9.57 10.49
N SER A 93 0.52 8.29 10.68
CA SER A 93 1.12 7.44 11.71
C SER A 93 2.64 7.24 11.45
N ILE A 94 3.38 6.76 12.45
CA ILE A 94 4.80 6.38 12.28
C ILE A 94 4.94 5.30 11.21
N ILE A 95 4.00 4.35 11.15
CA ILE A 95 3.96 3.31 10.12
C ILE A 95 3.80 3.92 8.73
N ALA A 96 2.84 4.82 8.56
CA ALA A 96 2.58 5.49 7.28
C ALA A 96 3.76 6.35 6.81
N GLN A 97 4.48 6.98 7.74
CA GLN A 97 5.68 7.76 7.45
C GLN A 97 6.85 6.91 6.94
N GLY A 98 6.89 5.62 7.30
CA GLY A 98 7.93 4.68 6.87
C GLY A 98 7.75 4.11 5.46
N PHE A 99 6.64 4.37 4.78
CA PHE A 99 6.41 3.83 3.44
C PHE A 99 7.18 4.60 2.37
N ALA A 100 7.87 3.89 1.47
CA ALA A 100 8.51 4.47 0.29
C ALA A 100 7.49 5.14 -0.66
N ILE A 101 6.30 4.57 -0.75
CA ILE A 101 5.13 5.14 -1.42
C ILE A 101 4.13 5.50 -0.31
N HIS A 102 4.00 6.79 -0.05
CA HIS A 102 3.15 7.27 1.03
C HIS A 102 1.67 6.98 0.77
N ALA A 103 0.98 6.46 1.79
CA ALA A 103 -0.46 6.33 1.77
C ALA A 103 -1.12 7.74 1.74
N PRO A 104 -2.11 7.99 0.87
CA PRO A 104 -2.82 9.26 0.87
C PRO A 104 -3.52 9.47 2.20
N GLN A 105 -3.38 10.68 2.76
CA GLN A 105 -4.06 11.08 3.99
C GLN A 105 -5.38 11.72 3.60
N PHE A 106 -6.49 11.01 3.77
CA PHE A 106 -7.78 11.39 3.20
C PHE A 106 -8.35 12.69 3.77
N ALA A 107 -8.06 13.02 5.01
CA ALA A 107 -8.43 14.32 5.58
C ALA A 107 -7.79 15.53 4.86
N LYS A 108 -6.64 15.32 4.17
CA LYS A 108 -5.92 16.39 3.46
C LYS A 108 -6.14 16.37 1.95
N HIS A 109 -6.30 15.19 1.38
CA HIS A 109 -6.30 15.01 -0.07
C HIS A 109 -7.68 14.67 -0.64
N GLY A 110 -8.61 14.27 0.24
CA GLY A 110 -9.91 13.78 -0.20
C GLY A 110 -9.81 12.41 -0.90
N VAL A 111 -10.95 11.89 -1.29
CA VAL A 111 -11.13 10.68 -2.10
C VAL A 111 -12.54 10.62 -2.64
N ASP A 112 -13.30 11.66 -2.41
CA ASP A 112 -14.70 11.82 -2.78
C ASP A 112 -14.91 12.12 -4.28
N ASP A 113 -13.86 12.50 -5.00
CA ASP A 113 -13.84 12.64 -6.46
C ASP A 113 -13.75 11.30 -7.19
N ASP A 114 -13.12 10.27 -6.59
CA ASP A 114 -13.05 8.94 -7.17
C ASP A 114 -14.45 8.26 -7.22
N PRO A 115 -14.80 7.52 -8.28
CA PRO A 115 -15.99 6.67 -8.30
C PRO A 115 -15.94 5.61 -7.18
N ALA A 116 -17.07 5.38 -6.48
CA ALA A 116 -17.09 4.41 -5.38
C ALA A 116 -16.65 2.99 -5.80
N GLY A 117 -16.90 2.60 -7.05
CA GLY A 117 -16.43 1.31 -7.58
C GLY A 117 -14.92 1.19 -7.70
N GLU A 118 -14.20 2.29 -7.97
CA GLU A 118 -12.75 2.30 -7.98
C GLU A 118 -12.19 2.16 -6.56
N THR A 119 -12.79 2.86 -5.61
CA THR A 119 -12.45 2.75 -4.19
C THR A 119 -12.72 1.35 -3.68
N TYR A 120 -13.88 0.76 -4.03
CA TYR A 120 -14.19 -0.63 -3.75
C TYR A 120 -13.10 -1.57 -4.27
N TRP A 121 -12.74 -1.47 -5.55
CA TRP A 121 -11.72 -2.30 -6.18
C TRP A 121 -10.37 -2.19 -5.48
N LYS A 122 -9.94 -0.96 -5.16
CA LYS A 122 -8.68 -0.70 -4.44
C LYS A 122 -8.66 -1.36 -3.06
N ILE A 123 -9.79 -1.37 -2.34
CA ILE A 123 -9.90 -2.00 -1.02
C ILE A 123 -9.93 -3.52 -1.16
N GLU A 124 -10.72 -4.05 -2.08
CA GLU A 124 -10.86 -5.50 -2.27
C GLU A 124 -9.54 -6.15 -2.64
N HIS A 125 -8.81 -5.60 -3.61
CA HIS A 125 -7.60 -6.19 -4.18
C HIS A 125 -6.29 -5.67 -3.59
N GLY A 126 -6.31 -4.54 -2.87
CA GLY A 126 -5.10 -3.83 -2.50
C GLY A 126 -4.41 -3.22 -3.71
N ILE A 127 -3.20 -2.68 -3.51
CA ILE A 127 -2.42 -2.08 -4.59
C ILE A 127 -1.03 -2.72 -4.62
N HIS A 128 -0.77 -3.48 -5.68
CA HIS A 128 0.51 -4.15 -5.88
C HIS A 128 1.68 -3.16 -5.87
N TRP A 129 2.83 -3.55 -5.37
CA TRP A 129 4.02 -2.72 -5.17
C TRP A 129 3.87 -1.56 -4.15
N THR A 130 2.77 -1.57 -3.36
CA THR A 130 2.58 -0.66 -2.24
C THR A 130 2.38 -1.42 -0.93
N ALA A 131 2.25 -0.69 0.17
CA ALA A 131 1.92 -1.27 1.46
C ALA A 131 0.41 -1.52 1.66
N MET A 132 -0.44 -1.19 0.68
CA MET A 132 -1.89 -1.39 0.79
C MET A 132 -2.26 -2.86 0.58
N PRO A 133 -2.71 -3.58 1.62
CA PRO A 133 -3.08 -4.99 1.51
C PRO A 133 -4.46 -5.15 0.87
N ALA A 134 -4.74 -6.36 0.36
CA ALA A 134 -6.08 -6.74 -0.07
C ALA A 134 -6.98 -7.08 1.14
N PHE A 135 -8.21 -6.60 1.13
CA PHE A 135 -9.23 -6.90 2.14
C PHE A 135 -10.29 -7.89 1.64
N GLY A 136 -10.30 -8.23 0.36
CA GLY A 136 -11.13 -9.30 -0.18
C GLY A 136 -10.92 -10.62 0.57
N GLY A 137 -12.01 -11.30 0.93
CA GLY A 137 -11.98 -12.53 1.75
C GLY A 137 -11.70 -12.30 3.25
N ARG A 138 -11.43 -11.08 3.70
CA ARG A 138 -11.31 -10.69 5.13
C ARG A 138 -12.50 -9.87 5.59
N LEU A 139 -12.96 -8.97 4.74
CA LEU A 139 -14.21 -8.25 4.89
C LEU A 139 -15.23 -8.80 3.89
N THR A 140 -16.50 -8.71 4.23
CA THR A 140 -17.58 -9.06 3.30
C THR A 140 -17.68 -8.00 2.20
N GLU A 141 -18.26 -8.37 1.08
CA GLU A 141 -18.50 -7.44 -0.03
C GLU A 141 -19.26 -6.18 0.43
N SER A 142 -20.33 -6.36 1.22
CA SER A 142 -21.10 -5.22 1.76
C SER A 142 -20.26 -4.31 2.67
N GLN A 143 -19.36 -4.87 3.47
CA GLN A 143 -18.46 -4.09 4.33
C GLN A 143 -17.48 -3.25 3.51
N ILE A 144 -16.92 -3.82 2.45
CA ILE A 144 -16.03 -3.09 1.55
C ILE A 144 -16.80 -1.95 0.85
N TRP A 145 -18.04 -2.21 0.38
CA TRP A 145 -18.90 -1.17 -0.19
C TRP A 145 -19.24 -0.07 0.82
N ASN A 146 -19.49 -0.41 2.07
CA ASN A 146 -19.79 0.58 3.12
C ASN A 146 -18.57 1.48 3.40
N ILE A 147 -17.34 0.93 3.38
CA ILE A 147 -16.13 1.74 3.44
C ILE A 147 -16.01 2.64 2.20
N ALA A 148 -16.24 2.11 1.01
CA ALA A 148 -16.17 2.88 -0.23
C ALA A 148 -17.19 4.04 -0.26
N PHE A 149 -18.41 3.81 0.21
CA PHE A 149 -19.43 4.85 0.32
C PHE A 149 -19.13 5.86 1.43
N PHE A 150 -18.57 5.44 2.56
CA PHE A 150 -18.10 6.37 3.58
C PHE A 150 -17.06 7.33 3.01
N LEU A 151 -16.07 6.84 2.27
CA LEU A 151 -15.04 7.65 1.64
C LEU A 151 -15.62 8.54 0.54
N LYS A 152 -16.53 8.01 -0.30
CA LYS A 152 -17.20 8.76 -1.37
C LYS A 152 -18.12 9.86 -0.87
N ASN A 153 -18.72 9.69 0.31
CA ASN A 153 -19.62 10.69 0.91
C ASN A 153 -18.88 11.97 1.29
N GLY A 154 -17.56 11.94 1.39
CA GLY A 154 -16.78 13.03 1.96
C GLY A 154 -16.97 13.14 3.47
N PHE A 155 -16.27 14.05 4.11
CA PHE A 155 -16.19 14.12 5.57
C PHE A 155 -16.94 15.31 6.19
N GLU A 156 -17.65 16.12 5.39
CA GLU A 156 -18.28 17.35 5.87
C GLU A 156 -19.66 17.14 6.53
N LYS A 157 -20.38 16.09 6.14
CA LYS A 157 -21.77 15.82 6.58
C LYS A 157 -21.97 14.36 6.92
N LEU A 158 -21.26 13.91 7.94
CA LEU A 158 -21.35 12.53 8.42
C LEU A 158 -22.50 12.38 9.44
N PRO A 159 -23.16 11.21 9.49
CA PRO A 159 -23.96 10.84 10.65
C PRO A 159 -23.13 10.94 11.94
N PRO A 160 -23.70 11.36 13.11
CA PRO A 160 -22.91 11.60 14.31
C PRO A 160 -22.03 10.43 14.76
N ALA A 161 -22.48 9.19 14.57
CA ALA A 161 -21.70 8.01 14.92
C ALA A 161 -20.54 7.77 13.93
N ALA A 162 -20.71 8.10 12.64
CA ALA A 162 -19.65 8.02 11.65
C ALA A 162 -18.60 9.11 11.89
N ASP A 163 -19.03 10.32 12.21
CA ASP A 163 -18.15 11.43 12.58
C ASP A 163 -17.31 11.07 13.82
N ALA A 164 -17.93 10.52 14.86
CA ALA A 164 -17.23 10.04 16.04
C ALA A 164 -16.19 8.93 15.69
N ALA A 165 -16.51 8.04 14.77
CA ALA A 165 -15.58 7.01 14.32
C ALA A 165 -14.41 7.60 13.52
N TRP A 166 -14.68 8.58 12.66
CA TRP A 166 -13.68 9.30 11.87
C TRP A 166 -12.67 10.06 12.73
N HIS A 167 -13.13 10.58 13.90
CA HIS A 167 -12.29 11.29 14.87
C HIS A 167 -11.59 10.40 15.88
N LYS A 168 -11.78 9.07 15.85
CA LYS A 168 -11.07 8.17 16.78
C LYS A 168 -9.55 8.32 16.58
N PRO A 169 -8.76 8.32 17.65
CA PRO A 169 -7.30 8.29 17.55
C PRO A 169 -6.83 7.10 16.72
N VAL A 170 -5.83 7.31 15.90
CA VAL A 170 -5.17 6.21 15.18
C VAL A 170 -4.60 5.23 16.21
N PRO A 171 -4.77 3.91 16.05
CA PRO A 171 -4.39 2.90 17.05
C PRO A 171 -2.96 3.03 17.59
N GLU A 172 -2.03 3.44 16.74
CA GLU A 172 -0.63 3.67 17.10
C GLU A 172 -0.43 4.91 17.98
N ALA A 173 -1.19 5.99 17.75
CA ALA A 173 -1.11 7.19 18.59
C ALA A 173 -1.59 6.91 20.02
N ALA A 174 -2.58 6.02 20.17
CA ALA A 174 -3.04 5.55 21.47
C ALA A 174 -1.98 4.68 22.19
N ALA A 175 -1.24 3.86 21.45
CA ALA A 175 -0.13 3.06 21.98
C ALA A 175 1.07 3.92 22.39
N ALA A 176 1.41 4.95 21.60
CA ALA A 176 2.50 5.87 21.90
C ALA A 176 2.21 6.78 23.10
N ALA A 177 0.95 7.18 23.31
CA ALA A 177 0.53 7.98 24.46
C ALA A 177 0.58 7.22 25.78
N GLY A 178 0.56 5.88 25.75
CA GLY A 178 0.66 5.00 26.92
C GLY A 178 2.05 4.37 27.14
N ALA A 179 2.98 4.54 26.24
CA ALA A 179 4.33 3.99 26.36
C ALA A 179 5.28 5.04 26.96
N GLU A 180 5.72 4.82 28.18
CA GLU A 180 6.93 5.51 28.66
C GLU A 180 8.11 5.17 27.73
N PRO A 181 9.01 6.12 27.45
CA PRO A 181 10.15 5.87 26.58
C PRO A 181 11.08 4.83 27.24
N THR A 182 10.91 3.57 26.86
CA THR A 182 11.85 2.52 27.25
C THR A 182 13.14 2.73 26.45
N THR A 183 14.17 3.21 27.11
CA THR A 183 15.53 3.44 26.62
C THR A 183 16.30 2.11 26.40
N SER A 184 15.64 1.01 26.11
CA SER A 184 16.34 -0.24 25.76
C SER A 184 16.21 -0.52 24.26
N ALA A 185 17.34 -0.51 23.57
CA ALA A 185 17.41 -1.04 22.20
C ALA A 185 16.80 -2.45 22.18
N PRO A 186 15.94 -2.78 21.18
CA PRO A 186 15.38 -4.13 21.08
C PRO A 186 16.50 -5.14 20.98
N ALA A 187 16.40 -6.22 21.75
CA ALA A 187 17.32 -7.34 21.65
C ALA A 187 17.37 -7.85 20.20
N PRO A 188 18.54 -8.23 19.66
CA PRO A 188 18.65 -8.69 18.29
C PRO A 188 17.72 -9.89 18.08
N ASN A 189 16.93 -9.84 17.01
CA ASN A 189 16.00 -10.91 16.65
C ASN A 189 16.76 -12.23 16.46
N PRO A 190 16.48 -13.27 17.23
CA PRO A 190 17.21 -14.55 17.14
C PRO A 190 17.10 -15.20 15.75
N LEU A 191 16.08 -14.86 14.95
CA LEU A 191 15.94 -15.34 13.57
C LEU A 191 16.95 -14.71 12.58
N MET A 192 17.55 -13.57 12.91
CA MET A 192 18.59 -12.96 12.08
C MET A 192 19.99 -13.51 12.37
N THR A 193 20.18 -14.21 13.49
CA THR A 193 21.48 -14.79 13.88
C THR A 193 21.76 -16.12 13.17
N THR A 194 20.80 -16.70 12.44
CA THR A 194 20.93 -18.00 11.77
C THR A 194 21.17 -17.91 10.26
N LEU A 195 21.27 -16.70 9.69
CA LEU A 195 21.69 -16.57 8.30
C LEU A 195 23.20 -16.78 8.20
N PRO A 196 23.69 -17.75 7.39
CA PRO A 196 25.11 -17.93 7.20
C PRO A 196 25.71 -16.65 6.59
N SER A 197 26.72 -16.12 7.25
CA SER A 197 27.53 -15.01 6.71
C SER A 197 28.08 -15.44 5.35
N PRO A 198 28.02 -14.61 4.30
CA PRO A 198 28.67 -14.93 3.04
C PRO A 198 30.18 -15.09 3.32
N SER A 199 30.67 -16.32 3.14
CA SER A 199 32.09 -16.63 3.29
C SER A 199 32.88 -15.73 2.35
N ALA A 200 33.76 -14.89 2.91
CA ALA A 200 34.76 -14.18 2.14
C ALA A 200 35.63 -15.23 1.41
N SER A 201 35.40 -15.36 0.10
CA SER A 201 36.26 -16.13 -0.79
C SER A 201 37.62 -15.42 -0.85
N SER A 202 38.57 -15.91 -0.08
CA SER A 202 39.99 -15.58 -0.27
C SER A 202 40.42 -16.17 -1.60
N GLY A 203 40.58 -15.33 -2.63
CA GLY A 203 41.20 -15.70 -3.90
C GLY A 203 42.67 -16.09 -3.70
N PRO A 204 43.20 -17.02 -4.49
CA PRO A 204 44.61 -17.40 -4.42
C PRO A 204 45.52 -16.30 -5.01
N ALA A 205 46.73 -16.25 -4.45
CA ALA A 205 47.85 -15.42 -4.86
C ALA A 205 48.38 -15.76 -6.29
#